data_ffcca924080293a2e0aeb6f0a3aa6561
#
_entry.id   ffcca924080293a2e0aeb6f0a3aa6561
#
_cell.length_a   1.000
_cell.length_b   1.000
_cell.length_c   1.000
_cell.angle_alpha   90.00
_cell.angle_beta   90.00
_cell.angle_gamma   90.00
#
_symmetry.space_group_name_H-M   'P 1'
#
loop_
_entity.id
_entity.type
_entity.pdbx_description
1 polymer ?
#
loop_
_entity_poly.entity_id
_entity_poly.type
_entity_poly.pdbx_seq_one_letter_code
_entity_poly.pdbx_strand_id
1 'polypeptide(L)'
;MALVRPHGGRDLNPLLLTGRALADELQRARSLPQIRVGSREKGDLIMLGIGGFTPLDGFMTRADWEGVCDGMKMSNGLFWPIPITLSTDKTTADTLKTGAEVALVDPDNGEILATMKVTEKYAIDKAHECAMVFKTTDPEHPGVKMVMEQGDINLAGPVKVLSQSDFVEKYGDLFMTPAQTRELFAAYGWSKVAAFQTRNPMHRSHEYLAKIAIETCDGVLVHSLLGNLKPGDIPADVRAEAISVLIDKYFVNKTVVQAGYPLDMRYAGPREALLHALFRQNYGCSHLIVGRDHAGVGNYYGPFDAHHIFDEIPQGSLETQPLKIDWTFWCYQCGGMASARTCPHGEADRLLVSGTKLRKWLSEGADVPAEFSRPEVLEVLRAYYAGLAENEKVEVKLSGHSAR
;
A
#
# COMPACT_ATOMS: atom_id res chain seq x y z
N MET A 1 26.69 -4.41 -6.18
CA MET A 1 25.77 -5.42 -6.77
C MET A 1 24.58 -4.67 -7.34
N ALA A 2 23.87 -5.21 -8.32
CA ALA A 2 22.71 -4.55 -8.90
C ALA A 2 21.48 -4.72 -7.97
N LEU A 3 20.55 -3.75 -8.02
CA LEU A 3 19.24 -3.87 -7.38
C LEU A 3 18.43 -5.03 -7.99
N VAL A 4 17.47 -5.54 -7.23
CA VAL A 4 16.49 -6.52 -7.73
C VAL A 4 15.82 -6.01 -9.01
N ARG A 5 15.56 -6.89 -9.99
CA ARG A 5 14.90 -6.50 -11.25
C ARG A 5 13.43 -6.13 -11.01
N PRO A 6 12.85 -5.24 -11.82
CA PRO A 6 11.41 -5.04 -11.80
C PRO A 6 10.65 -6.35 -12.06
N HIS A 7 9.42 -6.43 -11.56
CA HIS A 7 8.59 -7.62 -11.71
C HIS A 7 8.35 -7.96 -13.19
N GLY A 8 8.38 -9.25 -13.52
CA GLY A 8 8.35 -9.73 -14.92
C GLY A 8 9.71 -9.69 -15.62
N GLY A 9 10.81 -9.31 -14.92
CA GLY A 9 12.18 -9.37 -15.43
C GLY A 9 12.53 -8.37 -16.53
N ARG A 10 11.69 -7.34 -16.72
CA ARG A 10 11.86 -6.26 -17.71
C ARG A 10 12.26 -4.96 -17.02
N ASP A 11 12.50 -3.91 -17.80
CA ASP A 11 12.63 -2.56 -17.29
C ASP A 11 11.28 -2.06 -16.73
N LEU A 12 11.32 -0.99 -15.92
CA LEU A 12 10.10 -0.33 -15.47
C LEU A 12 9.24 0.10 -16.68
N ASN A 13 7.93 -0.03 -16.54
CA ASN A 13 6.93 0.36 -17.54
C ASN A 13 6.07 1.52 -17.05
N PRO A 14 6.59 2.76 -16.92
CA PRO A 14 5.78 3.92 -16.56
C PRO A 14 4.90 4.33 -17.72
N LEU A 15 3.60 4.50 -17.45
CA LEU A 15 2.60 4.88 -18.47
C LEU A 15 2.23 6.38 -18.41
N LEU A 16 2.90 7.17 -17.57
CA LEU A 16 2.69 8.61 -17.46
C LEU A 16 3.27 9.32 -18.68
N LEU A 17 2.41 10.02 -19.41
CA LEU A 17 2.85 10.88 -20.49
C LEU A 17 3.43 12.19 -19.97
N THR A 18 4.40 12.74 -20.69
CA THR A 18 5.05 14.00 -20.34
C THR A 18 5.20 14.90 -21.59
N GLY A 19 5.49 16.17 -21.34
CA GLY A 19 5.79 17.12 -22.41
C GLY A 19 4.69 17.25 -23.48
N ARG A 20 5.09 17.24 -24.75
CA ARG A 20 4.17 17.41 -25.88
C ARG A 20 3.15 16.28 -25.99
N ALA A 21 3.57 15.03 -25.75
CA ALA A 21 2.66 13.88 -25.81
C ALA A 21 1.52 14.00 -24.77
N LEU A 22 1.82 14.50 -23.60
CA LEU A 22 0.80 14.81 -22.57
C LEU A 22 -0.16 15.91 -23.04
N ALA A 23 0.36 17.02 -23.56
CA ALA A 23 -0.46 18.14 -24.02
C ALA A 23 -1.43 17.74 -25.14
N ASP A 24 -0.92 17.02 -26.15
CA ASP A 24 -1.69 16.53 -27.29
C ASP A 24 -2.79 15.55 -26.83
N GLU A 25 -2.46 14.64 -25.91
CA GLU A 25 -3.42 13.65 -25.42
C GLU A 25 -4.47 14.28 -24.49
N LEU A 26 -4.11 15.24 -23.65
CA LEU A 26 -5.07 16.00 -22.82
C LEU A 26 -6.08 16.77 -23.68
N GLN A 27 -5.62 17.40 -24.78
CA GLN A 27 -6.51 18.08 -25.70
C GLN A 27 -7.51 17.10 -26.35
N ARG A 28 -7.03 15.93 -26.76
CA ARG A 28 -7.85 14.87 -27.36
C ARG A 28 -8.85 14.29 -26.34
N ALA A 29 -8.40 14.06 -25.10
CA ALA A 29 -9.18 13.44 -24.04
C ALA A 29 -10.44 14.22 -23.67
N ARG A 30 -10.44 15.56 -23.82
CA ARG A 30 -11.60 16.42 -23.53
C ARG A 30 -12.83 16.11 -24.39
N SER A 31 -12.65 15.49 -25.55
CA SER A 31 -13.75 15.11 -26.46
C SER A 31 -14.18 13.65 -26.32
N LEU A 32 -13.52 12.87 -25.49
CA LEU A 32 -13.82 11.45 -25.28
C LEU A 32 -14.99 11.26 -24.27
N PRO A 33 -15.75 10.17 -24.42
CA PRO A 33 -16.67 9.73 -23.37
C PRO A 33 -15.93 9.59 -22.04
N GLN A 34 -16.55 10.08 -20.96
CA GLN A 34 -15.93 10.10 -19.65
C GLN A 34 -16.41 8.91 -18.80
N ILE A 35 -15.46 8.26 -18.12
CA ILE A 35 -15.71 7.25 -17.08
C ILE A 35 -15.19 7.81 -15.77
N ARG A 36 -16.06 7.88 -14.79
CA ARG A 36 -15.68 8.28 -13.41
C ARG A 36 -14.96 7.14 -12.73
N VAL A 37 -13.84 7.46 -12.07
CA VAL A 37 -13.04 6.48 -11.33
C VAL A 37 -13.15 6.72 -9.84
N GLY A 38 -13.16 5.65 -9.05
CA GLY A 38 -13.12 5.75 -7.59
C GLY A 38 -11.71 6.00 -7.08
N SER A 39 -11.58 6.17 -5.76
CA SER A 39 -10.29 6.40 -5.11
C SER A 39 -9.30 5.26 -5.36
N ARG A 40 -9.78 4.00 -5.34
CA ARG A 40 -8.95 2.82 -5.61
C ARG A 40 -8.38 2.85 -7.03
N GLU A 41 -9.25 3.06 -8.03
CA GLU A 41 -8.83 3.10 -9.44
C GLU A 41 -7.91 4.30 -9.71
N LYS A 42 -8.12 5.44 -9.02
CA LYS A 42 -7.21 6.58 -9.06
C LYS A 42 -5.80 6.20 -8.58
N GLY A 43 -5.70 5.56 -7.42
CA GLY A 43 -4.43 5.04 -6.91
C GLY A 43 -3.78 4.04 -7.86
N ASP A 44 -4.57 3.12 -8.44
CA ASP A 44 -4.09 2.13 -9.40
C ASP A 44 -3.57 2.79 -10.68
N LEU A 45 -4.27 3.82 -11.21
CA LEU A 45 -3.81 4.61 -12.36
C LEU A 45 -2.49 5.32 -12.09
N ILE A 46 -2.34 5.93 -10.92
CA ILE A 46 -1.06 6.58 -10.56
C ILE A 46 0.05 5.55 -10.47
N MET A 47 -0.20 4.37 -9.85
CA MET A 47 0.78 3.29 -9.81
C MET A 47 1.16 2.76 -11.20
N LEU A 48 0.20 2.65 -12.12
CA LEU A 48 0.47 2.34 -13.54
C LEU A 48 1.32 3.45 -14.17
N GLY A 49 0.96 4.71 -13.92
CA GLY A 49 1.65 5.89 -14.45
C GLY A 49 3.11 5.96 -14.07
N ILE A 50 3.45 5.72 -12.80
CA ILE A 50 4.82 5.80 -12.30
C ILE A 50 5.62 4.50 -12.46
N GLY A 51 5.02 3.44 -13.03
CA GLY A 51 5.66 2.13 -13.18
C GLY A 51 5.66 1.27 -11.93
N GLY A 52 4.89 1.65 -10.90
CA GLY A 52 4.73 0.88 -9.66
C GLY A 52 4.07 -0.49 -9.89
N PHE A 53 3.21 -0.58 -10.90
CA PHE A 53 2.56 -1.81 -11.31
C PHE A 53 3.16 -2.44 -12.58
N THR A 54 4.45 -2.19 -12.84
CA THR A 54 5.18 -2.89 -13.88
C THR A 54 4.98 -4.41 -13.75
N PRO A 55 4.70 -5.16 -14.85
CA PRO A 55 4.70 -4.72 -16.24
C PRO A 55 3.31 -4.43 -16.84
N LEU A 56 2.29 -4.18 -16.00
CA LEU A 56 0.95 -3.91 -16.52
C LEU A 56 0.94 -2.69 -17.45
N ASP A 57 0.11 -2.75 -18.48
CA ASP A 57 -0.14 -1.66 -19.43
C ASP A 57 -1.53 -1.02 -19.27
N GLY A 58 -2.34 -1.53 -18.34
CA GLY A 58 -3.67 -1.04 -18.04
C GLY A 58 -4.48 -1.97 -17.15
N PHE A 59 -5.81 -1.91 -17.30
CA PHE A 59 -6.74 -2.72 -16.53
C PHE A 59 -6.94 -4.10 -17.13
N MET A 60 -7.05 -5.11 -16.28
CA MET A 60 -7.03 -6.53 -16.61
C MET A 60 -8.22 -6.98 -17.45
N THR A 61 -7.94 -7.84 -18.43
CA THR A 61 -8.94 -8.58 -19.20
C THR A 61 -9.66 -9.59 -18.31
N ARG A 62 -10.77 -10.15 -18.81
CA ARG A 62 -11.49 -11.22 -18.09
C ARG A 62 -10.58 -12.42 -17.80
N ALA A 63 -9.78 -12.82 -18.80
CA ALA A 63 -8.86 -13.95 -18.63
C ALA A 63 -7.78 -13.68 -17.56
N ASP A 64 -7.29 -12.44 -17.46
CA ASP A 64 -6.35 -12.05 -16.39
C ASP A 64 -7.06 -12.01 -15.04
N TRP A 65 -8.25 -11.43 -14.96
CA TRP A 65 -9.04 -11.36 -13.74
C TRP A 65 -9.36 -12.74 -13.18
N GLU A 66 -9.85 -13.67 -14.02
CA GLU A 66 -10.13 -15.05 -13.64
C GLU A 66 -8.85 -15.75 -13.14
N GLY A 67 -7.76 -15.68 -13.91
CA GLY A 67 -6.49 -16.31 -13.54
C GLY A 67 -5.86 -15.73 -12.26
N VAL A 68 -6.00 -14.43 -12.04
CA VAL A 68 -5.54 -13.77 -10.80
C VAL A 68 -6.40 -14.15 -9.61
N CYS A 69 -7.73 -14.18 -9.75
CA CYS A 69 -8.62 -14.64 -8.68
C CYS A 69 -8.30 -16.09 -8.30
N ASP A 70 -8.25 -16.99 -9.26
CA ASP A 70 -8.17 -18.43 -9.03
C ASP A 70 -6.76 -18.89 -8.64
N GLY A 71 -5.74 -18.34 -9.29
CA GLY A 71 -4.38 -18.86 -9.18
C GLY A 71 -3.29 -17.83 -8.97
N MET A 72 -3.63 -16.56 -8.69
CA MET A 72 -2.65 -15.48 -8.60
C MET A 72 -1.74 -15.39 -9.84
N LYS A 73 -2.31 -15.59 -11.03
CA LYS A 73 -1.56 -15.71 -12.27
C LYS A 73 -2.35 -15.11 -13.43
N MET A 74 -1.76 -14.17 -14.14
CA MET A 74 -2.33 -13.60 -15.35
C MET A 74 -2.37 -14.62 -16.49
N SER A 75 -3.16 -14.35 -17.52
CA SER A 75 -3.31 -15.21 -18.72
C SER A 75 -2.00 -15.49 -19.46
N ASN A 76 -1.05 -14.56 -19.39
CA ASN A 76 0.31 -14.71 -19.93
C ASN A 76 1.26 -15.52 -19.05
N GLY A 77 0.79 -16.01 -17.91
CA GLY A 77 1.57 -16.80 -16.97
C GLY A 77 2.30 -16.00 -15.89
N LEU A 78 2.27 -14.68 -15.91
CA LEU A 78 2.92 -13.84 -14.92
C LEU A 78 2.18 -13.91 -13.59
N PHE A 79 2.94 -14.04 -12.48
CA PHE A 79 2.39 -13.98 -11.13
C PHE A 79 1.81 -12.59 -10.83
N TRP A 80 0.56 -12.56 -10.32
CA TRP A 80 -0.08 -11.34 -9.87
C TRP A 80 -1.14 -11.66 -8.81
N PRO A 81 -1.08 -11.11 -7.58
CA PRO A 81 -1.86 -11.63 -6.46
C PRO A 81 -3.29 -11.07 -6.31
N ILE A 82 -3.57 -9.86 -6.81
CA ILE A 82 -4.86 -9.18 -6.66
C ILE A 82 -5.25 -8.51 -7.98
N PRO A 83 -6.50 -8.63 -8.45
CA PRO A 83 -6.94 -7.99 -9.69
C PRO A 83 -6.75 -6.46 -9.67
N ILE A 84 -6.31 -5.90 -10.80
CA ILE A 84 -6.26 -4.46 -11.08
C ILE A 84 -7.31 -4.18 -12.16
N THR A 85 -8.46 -3.68 -11.74
CA THR A 85 -9.65 -3.58 -12.59
C THR A 85 -10.29 -2.20 -12.52
N LEU A 86 -10.99 -1.84 -13.59
CA LEU A 86 -11.82 -0.64 -13.68
C LEU A 86 -13.27 -1.07 -13.88
N SER A 87 -14.13 -0.75 -12.94
CA SER A 87 -15.57 -1.08 -13.05
C SER A 87 -16.42 0.13 -13.45
N THR A 88 -17.56 -0.15 -14.07
CA THR A 88 -18.59 0.84 -14.34
C THR A 88 -19.98 0.19 -14.25
N ASP A 89 -21.03 1.00 -14.19
CA ASP A 89 -22.41 0.52 -14.27
C ASP A 89 -22.74 0.01 -15.69
N LYS A 90 -23.76 -0.85 -15.73
CA LYS A 90 -24.19 -1.47 -17.00
C LYS A 90 -24.66 -0.45 -18.04
N THR A 91 -25.34 0.62 -17.63
CA THR A 91 -25.86 1.65 -18.54
C THR A 91 -24.71 2.35 -19.26
N THR A 92 -23.68 2.76 -18.51
CA THR A 92 -22.46 3.36 -19.06
C THR A 92 -21.73 2.35 -19.97
N ALA A 93 -21.55 1.11 -19.54
CA ALA A 93 -20.89 0.08 -20.34
C ALA A 93 -21.60 -0.21 -21.66
N ASP A 94 -22.92 -0.18 -21.70
CA ASP A 94 -23.73 -0.43 -22.90
C ASP A 94 -23.56 0.66 -23.96
N THR A 95 -23.20 1.89 -23.58
CA THR A 95 -22.91 2.99 -24.53
C THR A 95 -21.56 2.84 -25.22
N LEU A 96 -20.65 2.06 -24.67
CA LEU A 96 -19.30 1.91 -25.19
C LEU A 96 -19.20 0.71 -26.15
N LYS A 97 -18.48 0.90 -27.23
CA LYS A 97 -18.11 -0.19 -28.15
C LYS A 97 -16.71 -0.69 -27.81
N THR A 98 -16.45 -1.97 -28.02
CA THR A 98 -15.09 -2.50 -28.02
C THR A 98 -14.26 -1.75 -29.07
N GLY A 99 -13.07 -1.30 -28.68
CA GLY A 99 -12.21 -0.43 -29.47
C GLY A 99 -12.44 1.07 -29.23
N ALA A 100 -13.49 1.46 -28.50
CA ALA A 100 -13.70 2.86 -28.11
C ALA A 100 -12.60 3.35 -27.17
N GLU A 101 -12.31 4.63 -27.26
CA GLU A 101 -11.43 5.32 -26.33
C GLU A 101 -12.26 6.16 -25.37
N VAL A 102 -11.85 6.19 -24.11
CA VAL A 102 -12.52 6.90 -23.02
C VAL A 102 -11.53 7.72 -22.23
N ALA A 103 -12.00 8.79 -21.61
CA ALA A 103 -11.27 9.56 -20.61
C ALA A 103 -11.66 9.06 -19.21
N LEU A 104 -10.68 8.76 -18.36
CA LEU A 104 -10.86 8.38 -16.97
C LEU A 104 -10.74 9.63 -16.11
N VAL A 105 -11.80 9.96 -15.36
CA VAL A 105 -11.97 11.27 -14.73
C VAL A 105 -12.18 11.11 -13.23
N ASP A 106 -11.47 11.93 -12.46
CA ASP A 106 -11.71 12.09 -11.02
C ASP A 106 -13.07 12.80 -10.82
N PRO A 107 -14.05 12.15 -10.15
CA PRO A 107 -15.37 12.75 -9.95
C PRO A 107 -15.37 13.97 -9.02
N ASP A 108 -14.34 14.13 -8.17
CA ASP A 108 -14.31 15.17 -7.14
C ASP A 108 -13.96 16.55 -7.73
N ASN A 109 -13.10 16.58 -8.75
CA ASN A 109 -12.60 17.83 -9.34
C ASN A 109 -12.70 17.90 -10.86
N GLY A 110 -13.11 16.81 -11.52
CA GLY A 110 -13.23 16.72 -12.99
C GLY A 110 -11.90 16.58 -13.72
N GLU A 111 -10.81 16.30 -13.03
CA GLU A 111 -9.49 16.11 -13.63
C GLU A 111 -9.45 14.85 -14.49
N ILE A 112 -8.88 14.95 -15.70
CA ILE A 112 -8.66 13.79 -16.56
C ILE A 112 -7.36 13.11 -16.11
N LEU A 113 -7.48 11.94 -15.51
CA LEU A 113 -6.35 11.17 -14.97
C LEU A 113 -5.66 10.31 -16.03
N ALA A 114 -6.43 9.78 -16.97
CA ALA A 114 -5.91 8.91 -18.02
C ALA A 114 -6.84 8.86 -19.24
N THR A 115 -6.33 8.34 -20.35
CA THR A 115 -7.15 7.79 -21.44
C THR A 115 -6.98 6.29 -21.51
N MET A 116 -8.02 5.57 -21.91
CA MET A 116 -8.01 4.13 -22.06
C MET A 116 -8.66 3.70 -23.37
N LYS A 117 -8.09 2.72 -24.07
CA LYS A 117 -8.73 2.02 -25.17
C LYS A 117 -9.46 0.79 -24.61
N VAL A 118 -10.77 0.77 -24.67
CA VAL A 118 -11.59 -0.36 -24.19
C VAL A 118 -11.42 -1.54 -25.15
N THR A 119 -10.64 -2.55 -24.74
CA THR A 119 -10.43 -3.76 -25.54
C THR A 119 -11.43 -4.85 -25.21
N GLU A 120 -11.96 -4.85 -24.00
CA GLU A 120 -12.94 -5.83 -23.54
C GLU A 120 -13.87 -5.21 -22.49
N LYS A 121 -15.10 -5.72 -22.42
CA LYS A 121 -16.08 -5.47 -21.36
C LYS A 121 -16.60 -6.80 -20.86
N TYR A 122 -16.63 -6.99 -19.54
CA TYR A 122 -17.10 -8.24 -18.97
C TYR A 122 -17.81 -8.04 -17.64
N ALA A 123 -18.84 -8.88 -17.38
CA ALA A 123 -19.52 -8.91 -16.10
C ALA A 123 -18.60 -9.51 -15.02
N ILE A 124 -18.68 -8.96 -13.83
CA ILE A 124 -17.88 -9.36 -12.67
C ILE A 124 -18.67 -10.34 -11.82
N ASP A 125 -18.09 -11.47 -11.45
CA ASP A 125 -18.53 -12.28 -10.33
C ASP A 125 -17.89 -11.76 -9.03
N LYS A 126 -18.54 -10.78 -8.42
CA LYS A 126 -18.05 -10.11 -7.21
C LYS A 126 -17.92 -11.08 -6.03
N ALA A 127 -18.84 -12.02 -5.91
CA ALA A 127 -18.81 -13.02 -4.82
C ALA A 127 -17.60 -13.95 -4.98
N HIS A 128 -17.30 -14.38 -6.21
CA HIS A 128 -16.13 -15.17 -6.52
C HIS A 128 -14.83 -14.41 -6.21
N GLU A 129 -14.72 -13.15 -6.71
CA GLU A 129 -13.55 -12.31 -6.40
C GLU A 129 -13.35 -12.17 -4.89
N CYS A 130 -14.42 -11.86 -4.14
CA CYS A 130 -14.32 -11.71 -2.69
C CYS A 130 -13.87 -13.01 -2.00
N ALA A 131 -14.47 -14.14 -2.34
CA ALA A 131 -14.10 -15.44 -1.77
C ALA A 131 -12.63 -15.80 -2.03
N MET A 132 -12.14 -15.51 -3.24
CA MET A 132 -10.76 -15.85 -3.64
C MET A 132 -9.73 -14.87 -3.09
N VAL A 133 -9.99 -13.56 -3.15
CA VAL A 133 -9.02 -12.51 -2.77
C VAL A 133 -9.01 -12.29 -1.26
N PHE A 134 -10.17 -12.17 -0.63
CA PHE A 134 -10.30 -11.84 0.79
C PHE A 134 -10.56 -13.06 1.68
N LYS A 135 -10.77 -14.25 1.10
CA LYS A 135 -11.15 -15.49 1.82
C LYS A 135 -12.48 -15.37 2.58
N THR A 136 -13.29 -14.39 2.25
CA THR A 136 -14.61 -14.15 2.85
C THR A 136 -15.50 -13.38 1.88
N THR A 137 -16.80 -13.52 2.04
CA THR A 137 -17.84 -12.71 1.37
C THR A 137 -18.63 -11.86 2.36
N ASP A 138 -18.16 -11.76 3.60
CA ASP A 138 -18.78 -10.98 4.66
C ASP A 138 -18.78 -9.48 4.32
N PRO A 139 -19.94 -8.81 4.20
CA PRO A 139 -20.03 -7.39 3.86
C PRO A 139 -19.44 -6.45 4.91
N GLU A 140 -19.21 -6.92 6.14
CA GLU A 140 -18.52 -6.13 7.17
C GLU A 140 -17.01 -6.02 6.91
N HIS A 141 -16.46 -6.89 6.04
CA HIS A 141 -15.07 -6.77 5.63
C HIS A 141 -14.90 -5.60 4.66
N PRO A 142 -14.03 -4.59 4.95
CA PRO A 142 -13.92 -3.36 4.14
C PRO A 142 -13.61 -3.62 2.65
N GLY A 143 -12.73 -4.58 2.36
CA GLY A 143 -12.39 -4.95 0.98
C GLY A 143 -13.55 -5.61 0.24
N VAL A 144 -14.31 -6.48 0.91
CA VAL A 144 -15.53 -7.08 0.36
C VAL A 144 -16.57 -6.01 0.07
N LYS A 145 -16.81 -5.11 1.02
CA LYS A 145 -17.74 -3.99 0.85
C LYS A 145 -17.38 -3.17 -0.40
N MET A 146 -16.12 -2.81 -0.58
CA MET A 146 -15.65 -2.06 -1.75
C MET A 146 -15.93 -2.79 -3.07
N VAL A 147 -15.67 -4.10 -3.15
CA VAL A 147 -15.94 -4.90 -4.35
C VAL A 147 -17.44 -5.04 -4.60
N MET A 148 -18.25 -5.24 -3.56
CA MET A 148 -19.70 -5.36 -3.70
C MET A 148 -20.37 -4.04 -4.14
N GLU A 149 -19.83 -2.88 -3.76
CA GLU A 149 -20.33 -1.54 -4.10
C GLU A 149 -19.85 -1.04 -5.47
N GLN A 150 -18.82 -1.63 -6.08
CA GLN A 150 -18.33 -1.22 -7.41
C GLN A 150 -19.34 -1.53 -8.53
N GLY A 151 -19.12 -1.01 -9.74
CA GLY A 151 -19.93 -1.31 -10.92
C GLY A 151 -19.96 -2.82 -11.25
N ASP A 152 -20.93 -3.25 -12.05
CA ASP A 152 -21.11 -4.67 -12.38
C ASP A 152 -20.34 -5.11 -13.64
N ILE A 153 -19.80 -4.15 -14.40
CA ILE A 153 -19.07 -4.41 -15.64
C ILE A 153 -17.66 -3.86 -15.53
N ASN A 154 -16.67 -4.71 -15.71
CA ASN A 154 -15.28 -4.27 -15.87
C ASN A 154 -15.01 -3.85 -17.31
N LEU A 155 -14.23 -2.77 -17.43
CA LEU A 155 -13.65 -2.29 -18.67
C LEU A 155 -12.16 -2.61 -18.66
N ALA A 156 -11.68 -3.34 -19.65
CA ALA A 156 -10.27 -3.73 -19.76
C ALA A 156 -9.59 -3.02 -20.92
N GLY A 157 -8.30 -2.82 -20.80
CA GLY A 157 -7.45 -2.32 -21.86
C GLY A 157 -6.30 -1.44 -21.41
N PRO A 158 -5.40 -1.10 -22.36
CA PRO A 158 -4.23 -0.27 -22.08
C PRO A 158 -4.63 1.18 -21.77
N VAL A 159 -3.84 1.80 -20.89
CA VAL A 159 -4.04 3.19 -20.46
C VAL A 159 -2.85 4.07 -20.84
N LYS A 160 -3.11 5.35 -21.02
CA LYS A 160 -2.11 6.42 -21.01
C LYS A 160 -2.44 7.31 -19.82
N VAL A 161 -1.56 7.37 -18.86
CA VAL A 161 -1.76 8.19 -17.66
C VAL A 161 -1.35 9.62 -17.94
N LEU A 162 -2.19 10.57 -17.54
CA LEU A 162 -2.04 12.00 -17.83
C LEU A 162 -1.80 12.84 -16.59
N SER A 163 -2.10 12.29 -15.41
CA SER A 163 -1.95 13.01 -14.15
C SER A 163 -1.56 12.07 -13.02
N GLN A 164 -0.85 12.62 -12.05
CA GLN A 164 -0.58 12.01 -10.74
C GLN A 164 -1.49 12.60 -9.65
N SER A 165 -2.58 13.29 -10.04
CA SER A 165 -3.46 14.03 -9.14
C SER A 165 -2.68 15.04 -8.29
N ASP A 166 -3.12 15.30 -7.09
CA ASP A 166 -2.49 16.24 -6.14
C ASP A 166 -1.28 15.66 -5.38
N PHE A 167 -0.90 14.40 -5.63
CA PHE A 167 0.13 13.72 -4.82
C PHE A 167 1.49 14.40 -4.87
N VAL A 168 1.92 14.87 -6.04
CA VAL A 168 3.21 15.56 -6.19
C VAL A 168 3.18 16.90 -5.46
N GLU A 169 2.10 17.68 -5.60
CA GLU A 169 1.95 18.98 -4.96
C GLU A 169 1.84 18.85 -3.44
N LYS A 170 1.04 17.89 -2.99
CA LYS A 170 0.70 17.71 -1.57
C LYS A 170 1.83 17.09 -0.77
N TYR A 171 2.58 16.15 -1.36
CA TYR A 171 3.55 15.34 -0.62
C TYR A 171 5.01 15.60 -1.02
N GLY A 172 5.26 16.36 -2.09
CA GLY A 172 6.61 16.74 -2.51
C GLY A 172 7.57 15.56 -2.58
N ASP A 173 8.73 15.71 -1.94
CA ASP A 173 9.80 14.71 -1.91
C ASP A 173 9.40 13.38 -1.23
N LEU A 174 8.31 13.36 -0.47
CA LEU A 174 7.80 12.12 0.12
C LEU A 174 7.19 11.20 -0.94
N PHE A 175 6.58 11.76 -2.00
CA PHE A 175 6.02 10.98 -3.09
C PHE A 175 7.10 10.65 -4.12
N MET A 176 7.70 9.47 -3.99
CA MET A 176 8.76 9.00 -4.88
C MET A 176 8.26 7.92 -5.84
N THR A 177 8.70 8.01 -7.09
CA THR A 177 8.46 6.97 -8.10
C THR A 177 9.45 5.81 -7.96
N PRO A 178 9.15 4.62 -8.54
CA PRO A 178 10.10 3.52 -8.60
C PRO A 178 11.46 3.88 -9.22
N ALA A 179 11.47 4.73 -10.25
CA ALA A 179 12.72 5.20 -10.86
C ALA A 179 13.55 6.01 -9.87
N GLN A 180 12.93 6.98 -9.19
CA GLN A 180 13.60 7.83 -8.21
C GLN A 180 14.17 7.04 -7.02
N THR A 181 13.41 6.08 -6.48
CA THR A 181 13.94 5.25 -5.38
C THR A 181 15.11 4.39 -5.83
N ARG A 182 15.06 3.82 -7.04
CA ARG A 182 16.17 3.05 -7.61
C ARG A 182 17.41 3.89 -7.83
N GLU A 183 17.27 5.11 -8.34
CA GLU A 183 18.36 6.05 -8.50
C GLU A 183 18.98 6.41 -7.14
N LEU A 184 18.16 6.69 -6.15
CA LEU A 184 18.61 7.02 -4.80
C LEU A 184 19.36 5.85 -4.14
N PHE A 185 18.84 4.62 -4.25
CA PHE A 185 19.49 3.43 -3.72
C PHE A 185 20.82 3.17 -4.41
N ALA A 186 20.89 3.37 -5.74
CA ALA A 186 22.13 3.26 -6.48
C ALA A 186 23.16 4.33 -6.05
N ALA A 187 22.71 5.57 -5.82
CA ALA A 187 23.57 6.66 -5.33
C ALA A 187 24.10 6.39 -3.91
N TYR A 188 23.35 5.65 -3.09
CA TYR A 188 23.81 5.22 -1.76
C TYR A 188 24.68 3.94 -1.81
N GLY A 189 24.81 3.32 -2.98
CA GLY A 189 25.55 2.06 -3.15
C GLY A 189 24.77 0.84 -2.61
N TRP A 190 23.47 0.98 -2.39
CA TRP A 190 22.64 -0.11 -1.90
C TRP A 190 22.34 -1.14 -3.00
N SER A 191 22.29 -2.41 -2.61
CA SER A 191 21.91 -3.54 -3.46
C SER A 191 20.83 -4.41 -2.80
N LYS A 192 20.85 -4.50 -1.47
CA LYS A 192 19.84 -5.16 -0.66
C LYS A 192 19.04 -4.11 0.10
N VAL A 193 17.78 -3.92 -0.26
CA VAL A 193 16.90 -2.94 0.37
C VAL A 193 15.68 -3.65 0.94
N ALA A 194 15.41 -3.44 2.23
CA ALA A 194 14.19 -3.93 2.85
C ALA A 194 13.11 -2.83 2.81
N ALA A 195 11.91 -3.16 2.36
CA ALA A 195 10.77 -2.28 2.47
C ALA A 195 10.05 -2.50 3.80
N PHE A 196 9.71 -1.42 4.47
CA PHE A 196 8.81 -1.40 5.63
C PHE A 196 7.54 -0.65 5.25
N GLN A 197 6.43 -1.37 5.09
CA GLN A 197 5.13 -0.77 4.79
C GLN A 197 4.47 -0.26 6.07
N THR A 198 3.99 0.98 6.06
CA THR A 198 3.22 1.51 7.19
C THR A 198 2.07 2.41 6.76
N ARG A 199 0.99 2.37 7.53
CA ARG A 199 -0.12 3.33 7.51
C ARG A 199 -0.28 4.05 8.85
N ASN A 200 0.65 3.82 9.76
CA ASN A 200 0.65 4.37 11.10
C ASN A 200 1.97 5.11 11.37
N PRO A 201 2.01 6.04 12.33
CA PRO A 201 3.26 6.52 12.89
C PRO A 201 4.08 5.35 13.43
N MET A 202 5.40 5.44 13.29
CA MET A 202 6.28 4.40 13.79
C MET A 202 6.47 4.52 15.30
N HIS A 203 6.27 3.40 16.00
CA HIS A 203 6.58 3.23 17.43
C HIS A 203 7.80 2.32 17.60
N ARG A 204 8.18 2.04 18.86
CA ARG A 204 9.38 1.24 19.19
C ARG A 204 9.45 -0.12 18.49
N SER A 205 8.31 -0.82 18.35
CA SER A 205 8.30 -2.08 17.59
C SER A 205 8.67 -1.87 16.13
N HIS A 206 8.12 -0.86 15.47
CA HIS A 206 8.44 -0.55 14.08
C HIS A 206 9.90 -0.12 13.90
N GLU A 207 10.42 0.70 14.81
CA GLU A 207 11.83 1.06 14.88
C GLU A 207 12.72 -0.19 14.98
N TYR A 208 12.34 -1.13 15.85
CA TYR A 208 13.08 -2.37 16.07
C TYR A 208 13.06 -3.26 14.82
N LEU A 209 11.91 -3.42 14.16
CA LEU A 209 11.78 -4.17 12.90
C LEU A 209 12.68 -3.58 11.80
N ALA A 210 12.68 -2.25 11.66
CA ALA A 210 13.52 -1.57 10.68
C ALA A 210 15.02 -1.75 11.00
N LYS A 211 15.42 -1.70 12.27
CA LYS A 211 16.81 -1.92 12.70
C LYS A 211 17.27 -3.36 12.48
N ILE A 212 16.41 -4.37 12.70
CA ILE A 212 16.72 -5.76 12.35
C ILE A 212 17.00 -5.88 10.84
N ALA A 213 16.19 -5.21 10.02
CA ALA A 213 16.39 -5.25 8.57
C ALA A 213 17.69 -4.58 8.14
N ILE A 214 18.11 -3.47 8.77
CA ILE A 214 19.37 -2.79 8.50
C ILE A 214 20.58 -3.68 8.79
N GLU A 215 20.51 -4.55 9.80
CA GLU A 215 21.60 -5.51 10.11
C GLU A 215 21.81 -6.56 8.99
N THR A 216 20.82 -6.77 8.12
CA THR A 216 20.86 -7.79 7.07
C THR A 216 20.78 -7.24 5.65
N CYS A 217 20.44 -5.97 5.51
CA CYS A 217 20.31 -5.24 4.26
C CYS A 217 21.16 -3.96 4.30
N ASP A 218 21.38 -3.36 3.13
CA ASP A 218 22.15 -2.09 3.02
C ASP A 218 21.33 -0.90 3.56
N GLY A 219 19.99 -1.00 3.50
CA GLY A 219 19.11 0.02 4.03
C GLY A 219 17.63 -0.39 4.00
N VAL A 220 16.80 0.51 4.54
CA VAL A 220 15.35 0.33 4.63
C VAL A 220 14.63 1.46 3.94
N LEU A 221 13.66 1.11 3.09
CA LEU A 221 12.63 2.01 2.58
C LEU A 221 11.43 1.98 3.53
N VAL A 222 11.24 3.02 4.33
CA VAL A 222 9.97 3.23 5.06
C VAL A 222 8.97 3.80 4.07
N HIS A 223 8.03 2.97 3.64
CA HIS A 223 7.11 3.26 2.56
C HIS A 223 5.68 3.44 3.09
N SER A 224 5.29 4.70 3.23
CA SER A 224 4.03 5.12 3.85
C SER A 224 2.89 5.16 2.84
N LEU A 225 1.72 4.71 3.24
CA LEU A 225 0.50 4.85 2.46
C LEU A 225 0.08 6.33 2.41
N LEU A 226 -0.11 6.88 1.21
CA LEU A 226 -0.60 8.25 0.97
C LEU A 226 -2.07 8.28 0.51
N GLY A 227 -2.59 7.16 0.02
CA GLY A 227 -3.99 7.02 -0.37
C GLY A 227 -4.96 7.15 0.80
N ASN A 228 -6.24 6.95 0.52
CA ASN A 228 -7.28 7.11 1.51
C ASN A 228 -7.15 6.13 2.67
N LEU A 229 -7.42 6.64 3.85
CA LEU A 229 -7.44 5.92 5.12
C LEU A 229 -8.87 5.84 5.65
N LYS A 230 -9.10 4.88 6.53
CA LYS A 230 -10.37 4.84 7.25
C LYS A 230 -10.47 6.01 8.23
N PRO A 231 -11.70 6.48 8.54
CA PRO A 231 -11.92 7.51 9.56
C PRO A 231 -11.18 7.19 10.88
N GLY A 232 -10.55 8.22 11.46
CA GLY A 232 -9.80 8.13 12.71
C GLY A 232 -8.35 7.61 12.58
N ASP A 233 -7.87 7.31 11.37
CA ASP A 233 -6.43 7.12 11.15
C ASP A 233 -5.72 8.50 11.12
N ILE A 234 -4.45 8.52 11.55
CA ILE A 234 -3.66 9.76 11.61
C ILE A 234 -3.32 10.21 10.18
N PRO A 235 -3.51 11.50 9.83
CA PRO A 235 -3.22 12.02 8.50
C PRO A 235 -1.80 11.75 8.01
N ALA A 236 -1.61 11.72 6.69
CA ALA A 236 -0.35 11.33 6.08
C ALA A 236 0.80 12.29 6.38
N ASP A 237 0.54 13.58 6.44
CA ASP A 237 1.48 14.64 6.80
C ASP A 237 2.01 14.49 8.23
N VAL A 238 1.10 14.31 9.20
CA VAL A 238 1.46 14.09 10.60
C VAL A 238 2.25 12.79 10.77
N ARG A 239 1.88 11.73 10.05
CA ARG A 239 2.62 10.47 10.05
C ARG A 239 4.01 10.64 9.45
N ALA A 240 4.11 11.38 8.35
CA ALA A 240 5.38 11.64 7.68
C ALA A 240 6.34 12.42 8.59
N GLU A 241 5.85 13.46 9.27
CA GLU A 241 6.62 14.23 10.24
C GLU A 241 7.09 13.36 11.41
N ALA A 242 6.20 12.57 12.01
CA ALA A 242 6.53 11.67 13.10
C ALA A 242 7.59 10.63 12.72
N ILE A 243 7.55 10.12 11.47
CA ILE A 243 8.53 9.17 10.94
C ILE A 243 9.87 9.90 10.65
N SER A 244 9.84 11.10 10.07
CA SER A 244 11.06 11.89 9.80
C SER A 244 11.82 12.17 11.09
N VAL A 245 11.14 12.65 12.14
CA VAL A 245 11.74 12.88 13.46
C VAL A 245 12.36 11.61 14.04
N LEU A 246 11.70 10.46 13.88
CA LEU A 246 12.24 9.17 14.33
C LEU A 246 13.52 8.81 13.56
N ILE A 247 13.52 9.00 12.24
CA ILE A 247 14.66 8.68 11.38
C ILE A 247 15.84 9.57 11.75
N ASP A 248 15.63 10.87 11.83
CA ASP A 248 16.70 11.85 12.11
C ASP A 248 17.38 11.65 13.46
N LYS A 249 16.61 11.22 14.47
CA LYS A 249 17.10 11.10 15.84
C LYS A 249 17.64 9.71 16.18
N TYR A 250 17.12 8.65 15.54
CA TYR A 250 17.32 7.28 16.03
C TYR A 250 17.86 6.28 15.01
N PHE A 251 18.10 6.73 13.77
CA PHE A 251 18.76 5.91 12.76
C PHE A 251 20.09 6.51 12.31
N VAL A 252 20.98 5.64 11.87
CA VAL A 252 22.25 6.10 11.27
C VAL A 252 21.95 6.76 9.92
N ASN A 253 22.62 7.88 9.65
CA ASN A 253 22.44 8.62 8.41
C ASN A 253 22.63 7.70 7.18
N LYS A 254 21.76 7.82 6.19
CA LYS A 254 21.75 7.03 4.95
C LYS A 254 21.55 5.51 5.17
N THR A 255 20.88 5.10 6.22
CA THR A 255 20.40 3.72 6.38
C THR A 255 18.91 3.58 6.18
N VAL A 256 18.17 4.69 6.16
CA VAL A 256 16.72 4.73 5.95
C VAL A 256 16.37 5.79 4.92
N VAL A 257 15.51 5.44 3.99
CA VAL A 257 14.80 6.34 3.07
C VAL A 257 13.33 6.31 3.42
N GLN A 258 12.71 7.49 3.55
CA GLN A 258 11.28 7.63 3.71
C GLN A 258 10.65 8.00 2.37
N ALA A 259 9.60 7.28 1.97
CA ALA A 259 8.80 7.59 0.79
C ALA A 259 7.33 7.23 1.01
N GLY A 260 6.47 7.68 0.11
CA GLY A 260 5.06 7.38 0.12
C GLY A 260 4.55 6.83 -1.22
N TYR A 261 3.42 6.12 -1.19
CA TYR A 261 2.79 5.54 -2.36
C TYR A 261 1.27 5.75 -2.36
N PRO A 262 0.62 5.87 -3.55
CA PRO A 262 -0.73 6.43 -3.69
C PRO A 262 -1.88 5.42 -3.61
N LEU A 263 -1.66 4.19 -3.14
CA LEU A 263 -2.72 3.18 -3.08
C LEU A 263 -3.63 3.38 -1.87
N ASP A 264 -4.87 2.94 -2.03
CA ASP A 264 -5.77 2.66 -0.91
C ASP A 264 -5.48 1.25 -0.36
N MET A 265 -5.69 1.05 0.94
CA MET A 265 -5.63 -0.29 1.54
C MET A 265 -6.77 -1.16 1.00
N ARG A 266 -6.43 -2.39 0.61
CA ARG A 266 -7.42 -3.38 0.15
C ARG A 266 -7.92 -4.28 1.29
N TYR A 267 -7.16 -4.34 2.38
CA TYR A 267 -7.41 -5.21 3.53
C TYR A 267 -7.43 -6.71 3.19
N ALA A 268 -6.75 -7.10 2.11
CA ALA A 268 -6.72 -8.48 1.61
C ALA A 268 -5.69 -9.39 2.33
N GLY A 269 -5.15 -8.92 3.46
CA GLY A 269 -4.25 -9.70 4.30
C GLY A 269 -3.11 -10.38 3.54
N PRO A 270 -3.11 -11.75 3.46
CA PRO A 270 -2.03 -12.48 2.80
C PRO A 270 -1.79 -12.09 1.34
N ARG A 271 -2.85 -11.96 0.53
CA ARG A 271 -2.69 -11.55 -0.88
C ARG A 271 -2.21 -10.11 -1.02
N GLU A 272 -2.60 -9.23 -0.11
CA GLU A 272 -2.07 -7.86 -0.12
C GLU A 272 -0.61 -7.81 0.30
N ALA A 273 -0.16 -8.69 1.19
CA ALA A 273 1.27 -8.81 1.50
C ALA A 273 2.10 -9.18 0.26
N LEU A 274 1.58 -10.08 -0.59
CA LEU A 274 2.20 -10.41 -1.87
C LEU A 274 2.19 -9.24 -2.86
N LEU A 275 1.09 -8.48 -2.95
CA LEU A 275 1.03 -7.26 -3.77
C LEU A 275 2.01 -6.20 -3.26
N HIS A 276 2.12 -6.07 -1.94
CA HIS A 276 3.09 -5.19 -1.30
C HIS A 276 4.55 -5.57 -1.62
N ALA A 277 4.86 -6.85 -1.70
CA ALA A 277 6.18 -7.33 -2.13
C ALA A 277 6.41 -7.07 -3.62
N LEU A 278 5.42 -7.35 -4.46
CA LEU A 278 5.47 -7.20 -5.89
C LEU A 278 5.81 -5.77 -6.32
N PHE A 279 5.02 -4.79 -5.90
CA PHE A 279 5.31 -3.44 -6.35
C PHE A 279 6.56 -2.85 -5.69
N ARG A 280 6.95 -3.30 -4.48
CA ARG A 280 8.23 -2.89 -3.89
C ARG A 280 9.43 -3.48 -4.62
N GLN A 281 9.28 -4.62 -5.27
CA GLN A 281 10.27 -5.10 -6.23
C GLN A 281 10.49 -4.07 -7.35
N ASN A 282 9.41 -3.45 -7.84
CA ASN A 282 9.50 -2.36 -8.83
C ASN A 282 10.21 -1.14 -8.26
N TYR A 283 10.00 -0.80 -7.00
CA TYR A 283 10.73 0.26 -6.29
C TYR A 283 12.20 -0.09 -5.99
N GLY A 284 12.65 -1.31 -6.29
CA GLY A 284 14.05 -1.74 -6.10
C GLY A 284 14.32 -2.44 -4.78
N CYS A 285 13.28 -2.79 -4.01
CA CYS A 285 13.42 -3.47 -2.73
C CYS A 285 13.55 -4.99 -2.94
N SER A 286 14.63 -5.56 -2.44
CA SER A 286 14.91 -7.01 -2.47
C SER A 286 14.21 -7.77 -1.34
N HIS A 287 13.74 -7.07 -0.31
CA HIS A 287 13.07 -7.65 0.84
C HIS A 287 11.85 -6.83 1.24
N LEU A 288 10.84 -7.50 1.81
CA LEU A 288 9.71 -6.88 2.49
C LEU A 288 9.65 -7.36 3.93
N ILE A 289 9.61 -6.43 4.87
CA ILE A 289 9.35 -6.77 6.27
C ILE A 289 7.88 -7.17 6.40
N VAL A 290 7.63 -8.42 6.75
CA VAL A 290 6.30 -8.98 6.98
C VAL A 290 6.15 -9.25 8.47
N GLY A 291 5.39 -8.40 9.14
CA GLY A 291 5.06 -8.56 10.54
C GLY A 291 3.78 -9.36 10.74
N ARG A 292 3.38 -9.49 12.00
CA ARG A 292 2.09 -10.05 12.36
C ARG A 292 0.94 -9.21 11.79
N ASP A 293 -0.15 -9.87 11.36
CA ASP A 293 -1.38 -9.23 10.84
C ASP A 293 -1.12 -8.26 9.66
N HIS A 294 -0.13 -8.57 8.80
CA HIS A 294 0.23 -7.71 7.68
C HIS A 294 -0.96 -7.51 6.74
N ALA A 295 -1.36 -6.25 6.53
CA ALA A 295 -2.49 -5.84 5.71
C ALA A 295 -3.85 -6.47 6.08
N GLY A 296 -3.95 -7.06 7.27
CA GLY A 296 -5.18 -7.65 7.78
C GLY A 296 -6.14 -6.61 8.38
N VAL A 297 -7.36 -7.08 8.65
CA VAL A 297 -8.40 -6.33 9.35
C VAL A 297 -9.24 -7.29 10.20
N GLY A 298 -9.65 -6.85 11.38
CA GLY A 298 -10.45 -7.68 12.29
C GLY A 298 -9.79 -9.03 12.58
N ASN A 299 -10.59 -10.09 12.53
CA ASN A 299 -10.16 -11.48 12.74
C ASN A 299 -10.32 -12.35 11.48
N TYR A 300 -10.35 -11.74 10.29
CA TYR A 300 -10.57 -12.47 9.05
C TYR A 300 -9.38 -13.33 8.63
N TYR A 301 -8.18 -13.02 9.13
CA TYR A 301 -6.95 -13.74 8.81
C TYR A 301 -6.24 -14.16 10.08
N GLY A 302 -5.54 -15.28 10.01
CA GLY A 302 -4.62 -15.69 11.07
C GLY A 302 -3.42 -14.73 11.19
N PRO A 303 -2.86 -14.57 12.39
CA PRO A 303 -1.82 -13.57 12.65
C PRO A 303 -0.56 -13.71 11.80
N PHE A 304 -0.30 -14.91 11.26
CA PHE A 304 0.85 -15.22 10.42
C PHE A 304 0.50 -15.73 9.01
N ASP A 305 -0.76 -15.63 8.59
CA ASP A 305 -1.17 -16.05 7.24
C ASP A 305 -0.40 -15.30 6.15
N ALA A 306 -0.06 -14.02 6.40
CA ALA A 306 0.80 -13.25 5.52
C ALA A 306 2.26 -13.77 5.46
N HIS A 307 2.72 -14.54 6.46
CA HIS A 307 4.00 -15.25 6.39
C HIS A 307 3.90 -16.52 5.54
N HIS A 308 2.81 -17.27 5.75
CA HIS A 308 2.63 -18.59 5.13
C HIS A 308 2.42 -18.48 3.63
N ILE A 309 1.66 -17.49 3.16
CA ILE A 309 1.36 -17.33 1.74
C ILE A 309 2.61 -17.20 0.85
N PHE A 310 3.72 -16.66 1.37
CA PHE A 310 4.98 -16.60 0.63
C PHE A 310 5.60 -18.00 0.40
N ASP A 311 5.26 -18.98 1.23
CA ASP A 311 5.70 -20.36 1.06
C ASP A 311 4.80 -21.15 0.10
N GLU A 312 3.58 -20.66 -0.17
CA GLU A 312 2.58 -21.28 -1.03
C GLU A 312 2.73 -20.89 -2.51
N ILE A 313 3.35 -19.73 -2.80
CA ILE A 313 3.53 -19.28 -4.19
C ILE A 313 4.66 -20.04 -4.88
N PRO A 314 4.58 -20.29 -6.21
CA PRO A 314 5.65 -20.95 -6.95
C PRO A 314 6.99 -20.22 -6.79
N GLN A 315 8.06 -21.00 -6.69
CA GLN A 315 9.41 -20.45 -6.61
C GLN A 315 9.70 -19.55 -7.83
N GLY A 316 10.27 -18.38 -7.58
CA GLY A 316 10.58 -17.40 -8.64
C GLY A 316 9.41 -16.51 -9.02
N SER A 317 8.24 -16.63 -8.38
CA SER A 317 7.11 -15.71 -8.58
C SER A 317 7.45 -14.27 -8.23
N LEU A 318 8.26 -14.08 -7.19
CA LEU A 318 8.79 -12.80 -6.73
C LEU A 318 10.29 -12.91 -6.47
N GLU A 319 11.05 -11.88 -6.81
CA GLU A 319 12.44 -11.73 -6.40
C GLU A 319 12.56 -11.10 -5.00
N THR A 320 11.57 -10.28 -4.61
CA THR A 320 11.46 -9.70 -3.27
C THR A 320 11.13 -10.79 -2.25
N GLN A 321 12.03 -11.00 -1.29
CA GLN A 321 11.90 -12.01 -0.25
C GLN A 321 11.25 -11.46 1.02
N PRO A 322 10.40 -12.21 1.72
CA PRO A 322 9.83 -11.77 2.98
C PRO A 322 10.87 -11.87 4.12
N LEU A 323 11.02 -10.79 4.88
CA LEU A 323 11.62 -10.84 6.21
C LEU A 323 10.50 -11.11 7.22
N LYS A 324 10.29 -12.39 7.54
CA LYS A 324 9.25 -12.88 8.44
C LYS A 324 9.66 -12.64 9.89
N ILE A 325 9.17 -11.57 10.49
CA ILE A 325 9.51 -11.20 11.87
C ILE A 325 8.29 -11.46 12.77
N ASP A 326 8.54 -12.13 13.88
CA ASP A 326 7.55 -12.50 14.87
C ASP A 326 7.06 -11.29 15.68
N TRP A 327 6.12 -11.51 16.56
CA TRP A 327 5.54 -10.52 17.43
C TRP A 327 6.59 -9.81 18.29
N THR A 328 6.67 -8.50 18.18
CA THR A 328 7.64 -7.68 18.91
C THR A 328 6.98 -6.92 20.04
N PHE A 329 7.70 -6.81 21.16
CA PHE A 329 7.25 -6.17 22.40
C PHE A 329 8.45 -5.61 23.16
N TRP A 330 8.18 -4.68 24.08
CA TRP A 330 9.16 -4.33 25.09
C TRP A 330 9.15 -5.38 26.20
N CYS A 331 10.31 -5.86 26.59
CA CYS A 331 10.47 -6.75 27.73
C CYS A 331 11.11 -5.99 28.90
N TYR A 332 10.43 -5.90 30.03
CA TYR A 332 10.93 -5.19 31.20
C TYR A 332 12.15 -5.89 31.82
N GLN A 333 12.22 -7.22 31.80
CA GLN A 333 13.37 -7.96 32.29
C GLN A 333 14.60 -7.86 31.35
N CYS A 334 14.39 -7.86 30.04
CA CYS A 334 15.47 -7.62 29.07
C CYS A 334 15.90 -6.14 29.04
N GLY A 335 15.06 -5.21 29.52
CA GLY A 335 15.31 -3.77 29.42
C GLY A 335 15.31 -3.27 27.97
N GLY A 336 14.58 -3.93 27.03
CA GLY A 336 14.63 -3.59 25.62
C GLY A 336 13.56 -4.26 24.76
N MET A 337 13.56 -3.89 23.47
CA MET A 337 12.71 -4.53 22.47
C MET A 337 13.16 -5.96 22.21
N ALA A 338 12.20 -6.86 22.07
CA ALA A 338 12.41 -8.27 21.79
C ALA A 338 11.25 -8.83 20.94
N SER A 339 11.39 -10.04 20.47
CA SER A 339 10.31 -10.79 19.82
C SER A 339 10.01 -12.08 20.59
N ALA A 340 8.89 -12.73 20.28
CA ALA A 340 8.55 -14.03 20.84
C ALA A 340 9.61 -15.12 20.54
N ARG A 341 10.43 -14.93 19.51
CA ARG A 341 11.53 -15.84 19.13
C ARG A 341 12.85 -15.55 19.86
N THR A 342 13.01 -14.35 20.42
CA THR A 342 14.29 -13.88 20.98
C THR A 342 14.26 -13.66 22.48
N CYS A 343 13.07 -13.65 23.12
CA CYS A 343 12.90 -13.37 24.55
C CYS A 343 12.32 -14.57 25.30
N PRO A 344 12.99 -15.10 26.33
CA PRO A 344 12.49 -16.23 27.11
C PRO A 344 11.47 -15.85 28.19
N HIS A 345 11.26 -14.56 28.47
CA HIS A 345 10.40 -14.09 29.56
C HIS A 345 8.91 -14.19 29.21
N GLY A 346 8.08 -14.32 30.25
CA GLY A 346 6.63 -14.49 30.12
C GLY A 346 5.85 -13.23 29.75
N GLU A 347 4.54 -13.37 29.55
CA GLU A 347 3.65 -12.27 29.14
C GLU A 347 3.57 -11.15 30.19
N ALA A 348 3.69 -11.49 31.49
CA ALA A 348 3.67 -10.52 32.59
C ALA A 348 4.81 -9.49 32.50
N ASP A 349 5.91 -9.83 31.83
CA ASP A 349 7.08 -8.98 31.66
C ASP A 349 7.04 -8.17 30.35
N ARG A 350 5.96 -8.27 29.57
CA ARG A 350 5.89 -7.74 28.20
C ARG A 350 4.92 -6.56 28.10
N LEU A 351 5.38 -5.46 27.52
CA LEU A 351 4.53 -4.39 27.03
C LEU A 351 4.28 -4.61 25.55
N LEU A 352 3.04 -4.98 25.21
CA LEU A 352 2.60 -5.09 23.81
C LEU A 352 2.39 -3.70 23.22
N VAL A 353 3.05 -3.46 22.08
CA VAL A 353 3.03 -2.18 21.37
C VAL A 353 2.14 -2.30 20.15
N SER A 354 1.05 -1.53 20.09
CA SER A 354 0.14 -1.50 18.93
C SER A 354 -0.34 -0.09 18.62
N GLY A 355 -0.56 0.20 17.34
CA GLY A 355 -1.07 1.49 16.90
C GLY A 355 -2.44 1.85 17.52
N THR A 356 -3.30 0.85 17.75
CA THR A 356 -4.61 1.05 18.40
C THR A 356 -4.46 1.54 19.84
N LYS A 357 -3.56 0.91 20.60
CA LYS A 357 -3.29 1.32 22.00
C LYS A 357 -2.69 2.72 22.08
N LEU A 358 -1.80 3.06 21.14
CA LEU A 358 -1.23 4.40 21.04
C LEU A 358 -2.32 5.45 20.78
N ARG A 359 -3.16 5.23 19.78
CA ARG A 359 -4.27 6.15 19.45
C ARG A 359 -5.21 6.36 20.64
N LYS A 360 -5.56 5.28 21.34
CA LYS A 360 -6.40 5.37 22.55
C LYS A 360 -5.78 6.27 23.59
N TRP A 361 -4.52 6.05 23.97
CA TRP A 361 -3.83 6.87 24.97
C TRP A 361 -3.77 8.34 24.56
N LEU A 362 -3.38 8.62 23.32
CA LEU A 362 -3.27 9.99 22.82
C LEU A 362 -4.63 10.71 22.78
N SER A 363 -5.70 10.02 22.36
CA SER A 363 -7.06 10.60 22.32
C SER A 363 -7.63 10.86 23.73
N GLU A 364 -7.17 10.12 24.73
CA GLU A 364 -7.56 10.30 26.15
C GLU A 364 -6.65 11.27 26.90
N GLY A 365 -5.58 11.77 26.26
CA GLY A 365 -4.58 12.62 26.92
C GLY A 365 -3.76 11.86 27.98
N ALA A 366 -3.73 10.53 27.89
CA ALA A 366 -2.99 9.70 28.83
C ALA A 366 -1.48 9.70 28.52
N ASP A 367 -0.67 9.44 29.56
CA ASP A 367 0.76 9.30 29.39
C ASP A 367 1.09 8.02 28.62
N VAL A 368 1.94 8.18 27.60
CA VAL A 368 2.47 7.06 26.79
C VAL A 368 3.87 6.74 27.30
N PRO A 369 4.11 5.48 27.74
CA PRO A 369 5.44 5.07 28.22
C PRO A 369 6.52 5.23 27.15
N ALA A 370 7.74 5.60 27.55
CA ALA A 370 8.90 5.72 26.66
C ALA A 370 9.29 4.37 26.02
N GLU A 371 8.96 3.27 26.67
CA GLU A 371 9.08 1.90 26.16
C GLU A 371 8.15 1.64 24.97
N PHE A 372 7.08 2.44 24.82
CA PHE A 372 6.12 2.31 23.73
C PHE A 372 6.51 3.13 22.50
N SER A 373 6.88 4.39 22.68
CA SER A 373 7.26 5.30 21.61
C SER A 373 8.33 6.30 22.07
N ARG A 374 9.05 6.87 21.10
CA ARG A 374 10.07 7.88 21.37
C ARG A 374 9.42 9.20 21.77
N PRO A 375 10.01 9.96 22.72
CA PRO A 375 9.44 11.22 23.20
C PRO A 375 9.14 12.21 22.07
N GLU A 376 10.07 12.39 21.14
CA GLU A 376 9.93 13.35 20.03
C GLU A 376 8.84 12.95 19.03
N VAL A 377 8.64 11.64 18.81
CA VAL A 377 7.52 11.13 18.02
C VAL A 377 6.20 11.43 18.74
N LEU A 378 6.17 11.27 20.07
CA LEU A 378 5.00 11.58 20.89
C LEU A 378 4.67 13.07 20.89
N GLU A 379 5.67 13.96 20.84
CA GLU A 379 5.46 15.42 20.75
C GLU A 379 4.67 15.78 19.49
N VAL A 380 5.07 15.27 18.32
CA VAL A 380 4.36 15.47 17.03
C VAL A 380 2.91 14.97 17.15
N LEU A 381 2.72 13.77 17.66
CA LEU A 381 1.40 13.17 17.78
C LEU A 381 0.51 13.89 18.79
N ARG A 382 1.06 14.31 19.94
CA ARG A 382 0.32 15.10 20.94
C ARG A 382 -0.10 16.46 20.39
N ALA A 383 0.75 17.14 19.63
CA ALA A 383 0.41 18.41 18.99
C ALA A 383 -0.79 18.23 18.04
N TYR A 384 -0.80 17.19 17.23
CA TYR A 384 -1.94 16.85 16.37
C TYR A 384 -3.22 16.60 17.18
N TYR A 385 -3.19 15.73 18.19
CA TYR A 385 -4.36 15.38 18.99
C TYR A 385 -4.87 16.57 19.83
N ALA A 386 -4.01 17.47 20.26
CA ALA A 386 -4.42 18.70 20.96
C ALA A 386 -5.16 19.68 20.04
N GLY A 387 -4.85 19.66 18.74
CA GLY A 387 -5.52 20.51 17.75
C GLY A 387 -6.89 20.00 17.26
N LEU A 388 -7.25 18.74 17.57
CA LEU A 388 -8.52 18.17 17.14
C LEU A 388 -9.72 18.78 17.90
N ALA A 389 -10.81 19.04 17.20
CA ALA A 389 -12.09 19.36 17.82
C ALA A 389 -12.66 18.16 18.61
N GLU A 390 -13.57 18.42 19.55
CA GLU A 390 -14.08 17.33 20.43
C GLU A 390 -14.81 16.21 19.67
N ASN A 391 -15.55 16.53 18.62
CA ASN A 391 -16.22 15.55 17.76
C ASN A 391 -15.21 14.65 17.01
N GLU A 392 -14.12 15.23 16.50
CA GLU A 392 -13.05 14.48 15.83
C GLU A 392 -12.33 13.54 16.81
N LYS A 393 -12.12 13.97 18.05
CA LYS A 393 -11.57 13.11 19.12
C LYS A 393 -12.45 11.89 19.40
N VAL A 394 -13.77 12.06 19.36
CA VAL A 394 -14.73 10.96 19.55
C VAL A 394 -14.64 9.94 18.40
N GLU A 395 -14.53 10.38 17.14
CA GLU A 395 -14.34 9.48 16.00
C GLU A 395 -13.06 8.65 16.12
N VAL A 396 -11.97 9.28 16.54
CA VAL A 396 -10.68 8.59 16.78
C VAL A 396 -10.82 7.50 17.83
N LYS A 397 -11.57 7.75 18.91
CA LYS A 397 -11.84 6.75 19.95
C LYS A 397 -12.61 5.54 19.40
N LEU A 398 -13.64 5.77 18.60
CA LEU A 398 -14.45 4.71 18.00
C LEU A 398 -13.65 3.83 17.05
N SER A 399 -12.75 4.40 16.24
CA SER A 399 -11.89 3.64 15.33
C SER A 399 -10.89 2.73 16.04
N GLY A 400 -10.58 3.01 17.30
CA GLY A 400 -9.68 2.21 18.15
C GLY A 400 -10.27 0.88 18.65
N HIS A 401 -11.58 0.63 18.46
CA HIS A 401 -12.27 -0.53 19.05
C HIS A 401 -12.19 -1.83 18.23
N SER A 402 -11.50 -1.86 17.10
CA SER A 402 -11.46 -3.02 16.20
C SER A 402 -10.18 -3.87 16.30
N ALA A 403 -9.63 -4.02 17.51
CA ALA A 403 -8.58 -5.01 17.76
C ALA A 403 -8.68 -5.50 19.22
N ARG A 404 -9.36 -6.59 19.42
CA ARG A 404 -9.19 -7.46 20.57
C ARG A 404 -8.29 -8.61 20.21
#